data_f1e72462a8872e93317d07a8ef711daa
#
_entry.id   f1e72462a8872e93317d07a8ef711daa
#
_cell.length_a   1.000
_cell.length_b   1.000
_cell.length_c   1.000
_cell.angle_alpha   90.00
_cell.angle_beta   90.00
_cell.angle_gamma   90.00
#
_symmetry.space_group_name_H-M   'P 1'
#
loop_
_entity.id
_entity.type
_entity.pdbx_description
1 polymer ?
#
loop_
_entity_poly.entity_id
_entity_poly.type
_entity_poly.pdbx_seq_one_letter_code
_entity_poly.pdbx_strand_id
1 'polypeptide(L)'
;MSYRRRHVTPSPHHTYGVASIDVSHVTHAGGIVNNNSSGMCCGVAQNTYHTLKDLRVVFGDRDATVLDTSDPESRRVFQHESKFGKALCEGVSALAREVQADAELTALINRKFSIKCTTGYAINALVDISPDEPVEMIKKLMVGSEGTFGFVSRATYNTVEDYPYKASTFILYPSFQIIFNILIKSCRRS
;
A
#
# COMPACT_ATOMS: atom_id res chain seq x y z
N MET A 1 -8.64 -17.03 -6.84
CA MET A 1 -9.71 -16.01 -6.81
C MET A 1 -9.43 -15.03 -7.95
N SER A 2 -10.13 -15.15 -9.06
CA SER A 2 -9.88 -14.31 -10.23
C SER A 2 -10.42 -12.90 -9.97
N TYR A 3 -9.64 -11.89 -10.24
CA TYR A 3 -10.04 -10.49 -10.22
C TYR A 3 -11.15 -10.29 -11.27
N ARG A 4 -12.39 -10.20 -10.82
CA ARG A 4 -13.51 -9.78 -11.67
C ARG A 4 -13.44 -8.27 -11.78
N ARG A 5 -13.03 -7.73 -12.93
CA ARG A 5 -13.30 -6.33 -13.24
C ARG A 5 -14.78 -6.08 -12.99
N ARG A 6 -15.13 -5.30 -11.99
CA ARG A 6 -16.41 -4.62 -12.05
C ARG A 6 -16.28 -3.63 -13.19
N HIS A 7 -16.99 -3.86 -14.27
CA HIS A 7 -17.27 -2.84 -15.24
C HIS A 7 -17.99 -1.71 -14.50
N VAL A 8 -17.26 -0.69 -14.09
CA VAL A 8 -17.83 0.61 -13.85
C VAL A 8 -18.19 1.09 -15.25
N THR A 9 -19.48 1.24 -15.54
CA THR A 9 -19.92 1.88 -16.77
C THR A 9 -19.25 3.26 -16.83
N PRO A 10 -18.42 3.54 -17.84
CA PRO A 10 -17.74 4.83 -17.91
C PRO A 10 -18.80 5.91 -18.06
N SER A 11 -18.73 6.97 -17.26
CA SER A 11 -19.26 8.26 -17.64
C SER A 11 -18.57 8.63 -18.98
N PRO A 12 -19.27 9.21 -19.95
CA PRO A 12 -18.74 9.40 -21.30
C PRO A 12 -17.51 10.30 -21.40
N HIS A 13 -16.96 10.78 -20.28
CA HIS A 13 -15.84 11.72 -20.27
C HIS A 13 -14.66 11.34 -19.34
N HIS A 14 -14.73 10.24 -18.58
CA HIS A 14 -13.61 9.83 -17.70
C HIS A 14 -13.43 8.32 -17.69
N THR A 15 -12.32 7.86 -18.20
CA THR A 15 -11.88 6.47 -18.08
C THR A 15 -11.13 6.32 -16.75
N TYR A 16 -11.64 5.47 -15.86
CA TYR A 16 -10.97 5.17 -14.60
C TYR A 16 -10.21 3.86 -14.73
N GLY A 17 -8.91 3.90 -14.57
CA GLY A 17 -8.05 2.72 -14.45
C GLY A 17 -7.76 2.39 -12.99
N VAL A 18 -7.48 1.13 -12.68
CA VAL A 18 -6.81 0.78 -11.42
C VAL A 18 -5.35 1.18 -11.61
N ALA A 19 -4.91 2.21 -10.93
CA ALA A 19 -3.52 2.62 -11.01
C ALA A 19 -2.65 1.46 -10.58
N SER A 20 -1.69 1.19 -11.36
CA SER A 20 -0.47 0.50 -10.98
C SER A 20 -0.36 -1.00 -11.20
N ILE A 21 -1.34 -1.73 -11.74
CA ILE A 21 -1.16 -3.17 -11.87
C ILE A 21 -1.12 -3.56 -13.35
N ASP A 22 0.06 -3.48 -13.92
CA ASP A 22 0.33 -3.94 -15.30
C ASP A 22 0.53 -5.47 -15.40
N VAL A 23 0.33 -6.18 -14.30
CA VAL A 23 0.41 -7.64 -14.19
C VAL A 23 -0.96 -8.31 -14.02
N SER A 24 -2.01 -7.66 -14.48
CA SER A 24 -3.41 -8.09 -14.26
C SER A 24 -3.77 -9.48 -14.78
N HIS A 25 -2.94 -10.08 -15.61
CA HIS A 25 -3.21 -11.40 -16.20
C HIS A 25 -2.59 -12.58 -15.46
N VAL A 26 -1.66 -12.34 -14.53
CA VAL A 26 -0.85 -13.40 -13.92
C VAL A 26 -0.82 -13.37 -12.40
N THR A 27 -1.35 -12.31 -11.75
CA THR A 27 -1.17 -12.10 -10.31
C THR A 27 -2.51 -12.02 -9.58
N HIS A 28 -2.62 -12.72 -8.44
CA HIS A 28 -3.78 -12.65 -7.57
C HIS A 28 -3.75 -11.36 -6.73
N ALA A 29 -4.91 -10.76 -6.46
CA ALA A 29 -5.03 -9.50 -5.72
C ALA A 29 -4.32 -9.53 -4.35
N GLY A 30 -4.37 -10.66 -3.64
CA GLY A 30 -3.63 -10.85 -2.39
C GLY A 30 -2.12 -10.78 -2.57
N GLY A 31 -1.57 -11.35 -3.64
CA GLY A 31 -0.16 -11.27 -3.99
C GLY A 31 0.29 -9.84 -4.28
N ILE A 32 -0.56 -9.05 -4.93
CA ILE A 32 -0.30 -7.64 -5.23
C ILE A 32 -0.17 -6.81 -3.94
N VAL A 33 -1.08 -7.00 -2.97
CA VAL A 33 -0.99 -6.35 -1.66
C VAL A 33 0.29 -6.78 -0.95
N ASN A 34 0.49 -8.08 -0.83
CA ASN A 34 1.59 -8.64 -0.05
C ASN A 34 2.97 -8.28 -0.60
N ASN A 35 3.10 -8.11 -1.91
CA ASN A 35 4.35 -7.71 -2.56
C ASN A 35 4.51 -6.19 -2.70
N ASN A 36 3.50 -5.39 -2.34
CA ASN A 36 3.44 -3.96 -2.64
C ASN A 36 3.70 -3.66 -4.13
N SER A 37 3.14 -4.49 -5.01
CA SER A 37 3.34 -4.37 -6.45
C SER A 37 2.80 -3.04 -6.97
N SER A 38 3.58 -2.39 -7.80
CA SER A 38 3.19 -1.11 -8.40
C SER A 38 3.81 -0.93 -9.79
N GLY A 39 3.05 -0.33 -10.72
CA GLY A 39 3.49 -0.06 -12.07
C GLY A 39 4.64 0.94 -12.14
N MET A 40 5.32 1.01 -13.29
CA MET A 40 6.45 1.94 -13.50
C MET A 40 6.03 3.41 -13.37
N CYS A 41 4.82 3.75 -13.78
CA CYS A 41 4.35 5.13 -13.88
C CYS A 41 3.55 5.60 -12.67
N CYS A 42 3.32 4.76 -11.65
CA CYS A 42 2.44 5.11 -10.53
C CYS A 42 3.08 6.08 -9.52
N GLY A 43 4.39 6.23 -9.53
CA GLY A 43 5.10 6.98 -8.51
C GLY A 43 4.84 6.45 -7.09
N VAL A 44 4.92 7.35 -6.10
CA VAL A 44 4.55 7.04 -4.71
C VAL A 44 3.04 7.19 -4.52
N ALA A 45 2.44 8.26 -5.04
CA ALA A 45 1.05 8.63 -4.79
C ALA A 45 0.02 7.59 -5.28
N GLN A 46 0.35 6.80 -6.29
CA GLN A 46 -0.56 5.82 -6.90
C GLN A 46 -0.08 4.38 -6.73
N ASN A 47 0.83 4.11 -5.81
CA ASN A 47 1.27 2.75 -5.50
C ASN A 47 0.18 1.97 -4.71
N THR A 48 0.39 0.68 -4.51
CA THR A 48 -0.54 -0.19 -3.77
C THR A 48 -0.84 0.34 -2.38
N TYR A 49 0.17 0.84 -1.66
CA TYR A 49 0.01 1.40 -0.32
C TYR A 49 -1.00 2.56 -0.28
N HIS A 50 -0.91 3.51 -1.22
CA HIS A 50 -1.79 4.69 -1.22
C HIS A 50 -3.17 4.43 -1.84
N THR A 51 -3.27 3.51 -2.79
CA THR A 51 -4.54 3.22 -3.47
C THR A 51 -5.38 2.16 -2.77
N LEU A 52 -4.80 1.37 -1.85
CA LEU A 52 -5.55 0.39 -1.07
C LEU A 52 -6.56 1.09 -0.16
N LYS A 53 -7.85 0.84 -0.43
CA LYS A 53 -8.98 1.36 0.34
C LYS A 53 -9.34 0.42 1.48
N ASP A 54 -9.68 -0.83 1.15
CA ASP A 54 -10.09 -1.83 2.12
C ASP A 54 -9.50 -3.19 1.80
N LEU A 55 -9.38 -4.03 2.82
CA LEU A 55 -9.01 -5.42 2.67
C LEU A 55 -9.76 -6.33 3.65
N ARG A 56 -9.80 -7.63 3.31
CA ARG A 56 -10.23 -8.68 4.20
C ARG A 56 -9.08 -9.66 4.39
N VAL A 57 -8.66 -9.82 5.63
CA VAL A 57 -7.53 -10.66 6.06
C VAL A 57 -8.01 -11.78 6.95
N VAL A 58 -7.40 -12.94 6.79
CA VAL A 58 -7.47 -14.06 7.72
C VAL A 58 -6.08 -14.20 8.34
N PHE A 59 -5.99 -14.02 9.65
CA PHE A 59 -4.73 -14.14 10.38
C PHE A 59 -4.38 -15.61 10.66
N GLY A 60 -3.11 -15.88 10.90
CA GLY A 60 -2.59 -17.21 11.18
C GLY A 60 -2.64 -17.61 12.67
N ASP A 61 -3.49 -16.95 13.47
CA ASP A 61 -3.74 -17.32 14.85
C ASP A 61 -4.58 -18.61 14.94
N ARG A 62 -4.69 -19.18 16.16
CA ARG A 62 -5.39 -20.46 16.38
C ARG A 62 -6.83 -20.46 15.87
N ASP A 63 -7.51 -19.31 15.98
CA ASP A 63 -8.93 -19.16 15.69
C ASP A 63 -9.17 -18.68 14.25
N ALA A 64 -8.10 -18.50 13.46
CA ALA A 64 -8.15 -17.92 12.10
C ALA A 64 -8.95 -16.62 12.07
N THR A 65 -8.62 -15.72 13.00
CA THR A 65 -9.33 -14.45 13.17
C THR A 65 -9.41 -13.67 11.87
N VAL A 66 -10.59 -13.16 11.56
CA VAL A 66 -10.86 -12.41 10.34
C VAL A 66 -11.02 -10.93 10.65
N LEU A 67 -10.38 -10.10 9.86
CA LEU A 67 -10.61 -8.65 9.84
C LEU A 67 -11.07 -8.24 8.44
N ASP A 68 -12.24 -7.66 8.35
CA ASP A 68 -12.75 -6.98 7.16
C ASP A 68 -12.80 -5.48 7.42
N THR A 69 -11.89 -4.72 6.80
CA THR A 69 -11.80 -3.27 7.08
C THR A 69 -12.93 -2.46 6.46
N SER A 70 -13.68 -3.03 5.51
CA SER A 70 -14.84 -2.39 4.89
C SER A 70 -16.14 -2.53 5.73
N ASP A 71 -16.13 -3.43 6.71
CA ASP A 71 -17.27 -3.71 7.57
C ASP A 71 -17.04 -3.11 8.98
N PRO A 72 -17.83 -2.10 9.38
CA PRO A 72 -17.70 -1.48 10.71
C PRO A 72 -17.87 -2.47 11.86
N GLU A 73 -18.74 -3.46 11.71
CA GLU A 73 -18.96 -4.47 12.75
C GLU A 73 -17.75 -5.41 12.88
N SER A 74 -17.18 -5.85 11.76
CA SER A 74 -15.95 -6.64 11.78
C SER A 74 -14.79 -5.89 12.44
N ARG A 75 -14.66 -4.58 12.18
CA ARG A 75 -13.65 -3.71 12.83
C ARG A 75 -13.89 -3.65 14.33
N ARG A 76 -15.13 -3.44 14.78
CA ARG A 76 -15.50 -3.36 16.18
C ARG A 76 -15.21 -4.67 16.91
N VAL A 77 -15.66 -5.80 16.36
CA VAL A 77 -15.42 -7.14 16.93
C VAL A 77 -13.91 -7.41 17.02
N PHE A 78 -13.16 -7.09 15.97
CA PHE A 78 -11.70 -7.28 15.95
C PHE A 78 -11.01 -6.46 17.04
N GLN A 79 -11.37 -5.19 17.21
CA GLN A 79 -10.72 -4.30 18.18
C GLN A 79 -11.10 -4.59 19.63
N HIS A 80 -12.34 -5.02 19.91
CA HIS A 80 -12.88 -5.01 21.25
C HIS A 80 -13.27 -6.41 21.79
N GLU A 81 -13.61 -7.34 20.92
CA GLU A 81 -14.10 -8.66 21.33
C GLU A 81 -13.09 -9.78 21.06
N SER A 82 -12.39 -9.73 19.93
CA SER A 82 -11.35 -10.71 19.62
C SER A 82 -10.13 -10.53 20.54
N LYS A 83 -9.77 -11.57 21.27
CA LYS A 83 -8.56 -11.55 22.11
C LYS A 83 -7.30 -11.28 21.30
N PHE A 84 -7.18 -11.92 20.14
CA PHE A 84 -6.05 -11.71 19.20
C PHE A 84 -6.07 -10.29 18.63
N GLY A 85 -7.22 -9.86 18.11
CA GLY A 85 -7.36 -8.54 17.49
C GLY A 85 -7.07 -7.41 18.46
N LYS A 86 -7.60 -7.48 19.68
CA LYS A 86 -7.32 -6.50 20.75
C LYS A 86 -5.83 -6.41 21.07
N ALA A 87 -5.18 -7.56 21.31
CA ALA A 87 -3.74 -7.58 21.60
C ALA A 87 -2.91 -7.03 20.45
N LEU A 88 -3.29 -7.34 19.18
CA LEU A 88 -2.61 -6.81 18.00
C LEU A 88 -2.79 -5.29 17.88
N CYS A 89 -4.00 -4.79 18.08
CA CYS A 89 -4.29 -3.34 18.04
C CYS A 89 -3.50 -2.59 19.12
N GLU A 90 -3.49 -3.09 20.34
CA GLU A 90 -2.72 -2.51 21.45
C GLU A 90 -1.21 -2.51 21.17
N GLY A 91 -0.68 -3.62 20.64
CA GLY A 91 0.73 -3.76 20.29
C GLY A 91 1.16 -2.81 19.17
N VAL A 92 0.38 -2.71 18.10
CA VAL A 92 0.68 -1.82 16.97
C VAL A 92 0.58 -0.35 17.41
N SER A 93 -0.43 0.01 18.22
CA SER A 93 -0.56 1.37 18.77
C SER A 93 0.62 1.75 19.66
N ALA A 94 1.07 0.82 20.52
CA ALA A 94 2.24 1.05 21.38
C ALA A 94 3.51 1.25 20.56
N LEU A 95 3.74 0.39 19.57
CA LEU A 95 4.88 0.50 18.66
C LEU A 95 4.86 1.82 17.87
N ALA A 96 3.69 2.25 17.40
CA ALA A 96 3.58 3.52 16.69
C ALA A 96 3.91 4.72 17.56
N ARG A 97 3.47 4.72 18.84
CA ARG A 97 3.83 5.77 19.81
C ARG A 97 5.34 5.81 20.06
N GLU A 98 5.98 4.64 20.19
CA GLU A 98 7.43 4.53 20.36
C GLU A 98 8.18 5.10 19.14
N VAL A 99 7.80 4.69 17.93
CA VAL A 99 8.41 5.18 16.67
C VAL A 99 8.20 6.69 16.50
N GLN A 100 7.00 7.20 16.76
CA GLN A 100 6.68 8.63 16.63
C GLN A 100 7.34 9.50 17.70
N ALA A 101 7.68 8.95 18.84
CA ALA A 101 8.44 9.65 19.88
C ALA A 101 9.93 9.83 19.51
N ASP A 102 10.45 9.01 18.60
CA ASP A 102 11.81 9.11 18.09
C ASP A 102 11.83 9.94 16.80
N ALA A 103 12.23 11.20 16.94
CA ALA A 103 12.26 12.14 15.82
C ALA A 103 13.27 11.76 14.73
N GLU A 104 14.41 11.12 15.09
CA GLU A 104 15.42 10.70 14.14
C GLU A 104 14.91 9.51 13.31
N LEU A 105 14.33 8.51 13.97
CA LEU A 105 13.73 7.35 13.33
C LEU A 105 12.57 7.77 12.42
N THR A 106 11.68 8.64 12.89
CA THR A 106 10.58 9.20 12.08
C THR A 106 11.10 9.90 10.83
N ALA A 107 12.12 10.75 10.95
CA ALA A 107 12.73 11.44 9.81
C ALA A 107 13.39 10.45 8.83
N LEU A 108 14.00 9.38 9.33
CA LEU A 108 14.58 8.32 8.50
C LEU A 108 13.52 7.59 7.71
N ILE A 109 12.41 7.19 8.35
CA ILE A 109 11.28 6.51 7.71
C ILE A 109 10.70 7.41 6.62
N ASN A 110 10.36 8.66 6.93
CA ASN A 110 9.81 9.61 5.97
C ASN A 110 10.72 9.80 4.75
N ARG A 111 12.03 9.91 4.97
CA ARG A 111 13.01 10.03 3.88
C ARG A 111 13.06 8.77 3.00
N LYS A 112 12.97 7.58 3.60
CA LYS A 112 13.00 6.31 2.86
C LYS A 112 11.75 6.10 2.02
N PHE A 113 10.59 6.48 2.54
CA PHE A 113 9.31 6.28 1.88
C PHE A 113 8.86 7.48 1.03
N SER A 114 9.62 8.58 1.00
CA SER A 114 9.40 9.71 0.06
C SER A 114 9.66 9.32 -1.40
N ILE A 115 10.40 8.25 -1.63
CA ILE A 115 10.60 7.63 -2.94
C ILE A 115 9.90 6.28 -2.99
N LYS A 116 9.65 5.76 -4.18
CA LYS A 116 9.03 4.45 -4.36
C LYS A 116 9.88 3.36 -3.66
N CYS A 117 9.34 2.84 -2.57
CA CYS A 117 9.93 1.76 -1.78
C CYS A 117 8.96 0.58 -1.76
N THR A 118 9.37 -0.55 -2.34
CA THR A 118 8.56 -1.78 -2.44
C THR A 118 9.25 -2.96 -1.76
N THR A 119 10.31 -2.70 -1.01
CA THR A 119 11.11 -3.74 -0.35
C THR A 119 10.80 -3.75 1.14
N GLY A 120 10.37 -4.91 1.64
CA GLY A 120 10.05 -5.11 3.04
C GLY A 120 8.70 -4.52 3.47
N TYR A 121 8.48 -4.48 4.76
CA TYR A 121 7.23 -4.01 5.36
C TYR A 121 7.01 -2.50 5.17
N ALA A 122 5.76 -2.11 5.00
CA ALA A 122 5.35 -0.71 4.91
C ALA A 122 5.35 -0.05 6.31
N ILE A 123 6.54 0.06 6.94
CA ILE A 123 6.71 0.61 8.29
C ILE A 123 6.36 2.10 8.38
N ASN A 124 6.28 2.80 7.24
CA ASN A 124 5.74 4.16 7.20
C ASN A 124 4.31 4.25 7.74
N ALA A 125 3.53 3.16 7.75
CA ALA A 125 2.22 3.12 8.39
C ALA A 125 2.27 3.49 9.89
N LEU A 126 3.39 3.21 10.57
CA LEU A 126 3.59 3.58 11.98
C LEU A 126 3.80 5.09 12.18
N VAL A 127 4.12 5.82 11.11
CA VAL A 127 4.34 7.27 11.12
C VAL A 127 3.18 8.01 10.47
N ASP A 128 2.64 7.47 9.36
CA ASP A 128 1.59 8.10 8.56
C ASP A 128 0.21 8.10 9.25
N ILE A 129 -0.02 7.14 10.16
CA ILE A 129 -1.33 6.88 10.76
C ILE A 129 -1.28 7.15 12.27
N SER A 130 -2.38 7.72 12.80
CA SER A 130 -2.52 7.94 14.24
C SER A 130 -2.43 6.63 15.02
N PRO A 131 -1.72 6.59 16.17
CA PRO A 131 -1.71 5.44 17.07
C PRO A 131 -3.11 5.05 17.58
N ASP A 132 -4.09 5.93 17.46
CA ASP A 132 -5.47 5.69 17.87
C ASP A 132 -6.33 5.04 16.76
N GLU A 133 -5.71 4.80 15.59
CA GLU A 133 -6.33 4.13 14.44
C GLU A 133 -5.63 2.79 14.09
N PRO A 134 -5.54 1.83 15.03
CA PRO A 134 -4.74 0.62 14.86
C PRO A 134 -5.22 -0.26 13.70
N VAL A 135 -6.52 -0.32 13.40
CA VAL A 135 -7.05 -1.11 12.29
C VAL A 135 -6.59 -0.56 10.94
N GLU A 136 -6.55 0.77 10.78
CA GLU A 136 -6.01 1.40 9.58
C GLU A 136 -4.51 1.12 9.43
N MET A 137 -3.80 1.16 10.53
CA MET A 137 -2.36 0.86 10.58
C MET A 137 -2.08 -0.59 10.21
N ILE A 138 -2.82 -1.54 10.79
CA ILE A 138 -2.73 -2.98 10.45
C ILE A 138 -3.02 -3.18 8.96
N LYS A 139 -4.07 -2.55 8.42
CA LYS A 139 -4.39 -2.60 6.99
C LYS A 139 -3.21 -2.19 6.13
N LYS A 140 -2.54 -1.09 6.46
CA LYS A 140 -1.40 -0.58 5.70
C LYS A 140 -0.14 -1.43 5.88
N LEU A 141 0.10 -2.00 7.06
CA LEU A 141 1.20 -2.94 7.33
C LEU A 141 1.08 -4.26 6.54
N MET A 142 -0.15 -4.65 6.13
CA MET A 142 -0.34 -5.81 5.25
C MET A 142 0.30 -5.61 3.87
N VAL A 143 0.47 -4.35 3.43
CA VAL A 143 1.11 -4.03 2.16
C VAL A 143 2.62 -4.28 2.27
N GLY A 144 3.15 -5.13 1.39
CA GLY A 144 4.56 -5.50 1.42
C GLY A 144 4.92 -6.55 2.49
N SER A 145 3.92 -7.20 3.10
CA SER A 145 4.15 -8.20 4.16
C SER A 145 4.61 -9.58 3.63
N GLU A 146 4.61 -9.79 2.33
CA GLU A 146 4.95 -11.06 1.66
C GLU A 146 4.19 -12.28 2.21
N GLY A 147 2.96 -12.04 2.74
CA GLY A 147 2.11 -13.06 3.32
C GLY A 147 2.48 -13.49 4.74
N THR A 148 3.46 -12.85 5.38
CA THR A 148 3.93 -13.23 6.73
C THR A 148 2.94 -12.86 7.83
N PHE A 149 2.07 -11.88 7.60
CA PHE A 149 1.10 -11.42 8.61
C PHE A 149 -0.27 -12.08 8.49
N GLY A 150 -0.63 -12.59 7.33
CA GLY A 150 -1.91 -13.23 7.13
C GLY A 150 -2.27 -13.41 5.66
N PHE A 151 -3.40 -14.06 5.41
CA PHE A 151 -3.92 -14.32 4.08
C PHE A 151 -4.93 -13.24 3.67
N VAL A 152 -4.58 -12.46 2.66
CA VAL A 152 -5.47 -11.45 2.07
C VAL A 152 -6.48 -12.12 1.14
N SER A 153 -7.73 -12.20 1.56
CA SER A 153 -8.82 -12.84 0.80
C SER A 153 -9.57 -11.87 -0.11
N ARG A 154 -9.56 -10.57 0.19
CA ARG A 154 -10.17 -9.50 -0.61
C ARG A 154 -9.40 -8.21 -0.45
N ALA A 155 -9.24 -7.46 -1.53
CA ALA A 155 -8.71 -6.11 -1.52
C ALA A 155 -9.59 -5.20 -2.36
N THR A 156 -9.82 -3.99 -1.89
CA THR A 156 -10.53 -2.91 -2.58
C THR A 156 -9.57 -1.75 -2.79
N TYR A 157 -9.49 -1.26 -4.01
CA TYR A 157 -8.61 -0.15 -4.37
C TYR A 157 -9.44 1.05 -4.83
N ASN A 158 -8.93 2.24 -4.55
CA ASN A 158 -9.39 3.45 -5.21
C ASN A 158 -8.92 3.40 -6.67
N THR A 159 -9.81 3.81 -7.58
CA THR A 159 -9.45 4.00 -8.99
C THR A 159 -8.76 5.35 -9.17
N VAL A 160 -7.90 5.45 -10.18
CA VAL A 160 -7.27 6.70 -10.58
C VAL A 160 -7.69 7.06 -11.99
N GLU A 161 -7.58 8.34 -12.33
CA GLU A 161 -7.85 8.81 -13.66
C GLU A 161 -6.86 8.22 -14.67
N ASP A 162 -7.38 7.62 -15.74
CA ASP A 162 -6.56 7.12 -16.85
C ASP A 162 -6.61 8.13 -17.99
N TYR A 163 -5.51 8.88 -18.17
CA TYR A 163 -5.44 9.90 -19.20
C TYR A 163 -5.46 9.28 -20.59
N PRO A 164 -6.26 9.84 -21.52
CA PRO A 164 -6.45 9.29 -22.87
C PRO A 164 -5.18 9.38 -23.73
N TYR A 165 -4.31 10.32 -23.42
CA TYR A 165 -3.07 10.53 -24.17
C TYR A 165 -1.87 10.07 -23.36
N LYS A 166 -1.12 9.13 -23.91
CA LYS A 166 0.11 8.58 -23.31
C LYS A 166 1.24 8.75 -24.31
N ALA A 167 2.39 9.23 -23.86
CA ALA A 167 3.58 9.35 -24.69
C ALA A 167 4.74 8.60 -24.00
N SER A 168 5.54 7.93 -24.81
CA SER A 168 6.78 7.29 -24.37
C SER A 168 7.93 7.82 -25.22
N THR A 169 9.06 8.07 -24.61
CA THR A 169 10.25 8.51 -25.31
C THR A 169 11.47 7.70 -24.87
N PHE A 170 12.36 7.42 -25.83
CA PHE A 170 13.68 6.88 -25.54
C PHE A 170 14.69 8.00 -25.65
N ILE A 171 15.49 8.18 -24.62
CA ILE A 171 16.57 9.17 -24.58
C ILE A 171 17.88 8.42 -24.56
N LEU A 172 18.69 8.62 -25.62
CA LEU A 172 20.02 8.05 -25.72
C LEU A 172 21.04 9.09 -25.27
N TYR A 173 21.89 8.70 -24.34
CA TYR A 173 22.97 9.55 -23.84
C TYR A 173 24.31 9.02 -24.33
N PRO A 174 25.23 9.91 -24.72
CA PRO A 174 26.53 9.52 -25.25
C PRO A 174 27.48 8.95 -24.17
N SER A 175 27.17 9.19 -22.87
CA SER A 175 27.98 8.63 -21.78
C SER A 175 27.15 8.47 -20.50
N PHE A 176 27.59 7.52 -19.66
CA PHE A 176 27.00 7.26 -18.35
C PHE A 176 27.11 8.48 -17.40
N GLN A 177 28.16 9.24 -17.51
CA GLN A 177 28.40 10.44 -16.69
C GLN A 177 27.31 11.50 -16.89
N ILE A 178 26.81 11.66 -18.11
CA ILE A 178 25.73 12.61 -18.43
C ILE A 178 24.42 12.15 -17.79
N ILE A 179 24.08 10.86 -17.87
CA ILE A 179 22.92 10.28 -17.22
C ILE A 179 22.96 10.55 -15.72
N PHE A 180 24.09 10.23 -15.08
CA PHE A 180 24.29 10.39 -13.64
C PHE A 180 24.09 11.85 -13.18
N ASN A 181 24.64 12.80 -13.91
CA ASN A 181 24.51 14.23 -13.61
C ASN A 181 23.05 14.73 -13.75
N ILE A 182 22.30 14.20 -14.73
CA ILE A 182 20.88 14.56 -14.92
C ILE A 182 20.01 13.98 -13.80
N LEU A 183 20.23 12.72 -13.43
CA LEU A 183 19.50 12.06 -12.35
C LEU A 183 19.71 12.79 -11.01
N ILE A 184 20.94 13.16 -10.68
CA ILE A 184 21.23 13.92 -9.45
C ILE A 184 20.53 15.28 -9.44
N LYS A 185 20.51 15.99 -10.58
CA LYS A 185 19.82 17.29 -10.68
C LYS A 185 18.29 17.13 -10.58
N SER A 186 17.74 16.05 -11.10
CA SER A 186 16.30 15.77 -11.00
C SER A 186 15.88 15.46 -9.57
N CYS A 187 16.64 14.62 -8.86
CA CYS A 187 16.36 14.28 -7.46
C CYS A 187 16.49 15.46 -6.47
N ARG A 188 17.19 16.52 -6.84
CA ARG A 188 17.33 17.73 -6.00
C ARG A 188 16.18 18.74 -6.20
N ARG A 189 15.30 18.52 -7.18
CA ARG A 189 14.18 19.42 -7.50
C ARG A 189 12.82 18.87 -7.08
N SER A 190 12.77 17.66 -6.58
CA SER A 190 11.61 17.03 -5.91
C SER A 190 11.71 17.20 -4.41
#